data_97961190dea5acbbf549f06b8639ab0c
#
_entry.id   97961190dea5acbbf549f06b8639ab0c
#
_cell.length_a   1.000
_cell.length_b   1.000
_cell.length_c   1.000
_cell.angle_alpha   90.00
_cell.angle_beta   90.00
_cell.angle_gamma   90.00
#
_symmetry.space_group_name_H-M   'P 1'
#
loop_
_entity.id
_entity.type
_entity.pdbx_description
1 polymer ?
#
loop_
_entity_poly.entity_id
_entity_poly.type
_entity_poly.pdbx_seq_one_letter_code
_entity_poly.pdbx_strand_id
1 'polypeptide(L)'
;MKKLGVLCSSLLLALMMCFPVFASEDLRYVEDNADLLTVSEQQQLNDTLTEISERQGVDVAVITADDMGDQSIEDYAKAKYDERGYGNDGALLVVNMEVRKWWMSTYGKGTTAISSEDISTIGSEFAPYLSSKEYADAFETYARLCDDYITRAPNLSEEYAQALSGLTSLQDGLRFVNDDARLLTEDERKELNDTL
;
A
#
# COMPACT_ATOMS: atom_id res chain seq x y z
N MET A 1 -24.02 -52.36 39.98
CA MET A 1 -23.98 -50.88 39.93
C MET A 1 -22.57 -50.29 39.81
N LYS A 2 -21.52 -51.09 39.47
CA LYS A 2 -20.11 -50.60 39.33
C LYS A 2 -19.62 -50.45 37.88
N LYS A 3 -20.45 -50.78 36.90
CA LYS A 3 -20.06 -50.68 35.46
C LYS A 3 -20.56 -49.44 34.72
N LEU A 4 -21.43 -48.65 35.34
CA LEU A 4 -21.98 -47.44 34.71
C LEU A 4 -21.09 -46.19 34.93
N GLY A 5 -20.25 -46.17 35.96
CA GLY A 5 -19.37 -45.06 36.29
C GLY A 5 -18.13 -44.96 35.40
N VAL A 6 -17.69 -46.09 34.80
CA VAL A 6 -16.48 -46.10 33.95
C VAL A 6 -16.77 -45.58 32.53
N LEU A 7 -17.99 -45.75 32.03
CA LEU A 7 -18.41 -45.26 30.72
C LEU A 7 -18.57 -43.73 30.67
N CYS A 8 -19.05 -43.12 31.78
CA CYS A 8 -19.15 -41.64 31.84
C CYS A 8 -17.80 -40.94 31.96
N SER A 9 -16.80 -41.57 32.59
CA SER A 9 -15.46 -40.99 32.75
C SER A 9 -14.66 -40.97 31.44
N SER A 10 -14.86 -41.95 30.56
CA SER A 10 -14.19 -42.01 29.27
C SER A 10 -14.80 -41.06 28.23
N LEU A 11 -16.08 -40.72 28.37
CA LEU A 11 -16.76 -39.78 27.48
C LEU A 11 -16.38 -38.31 27.80
N LEU A 12 -16.10 -38.04 29.10
CA LEU A 12 -15.68 -36.67 29.50
C LEU A 12 -14.25 -36.34 29.10
N LEU A 13 -13.39 -37.36 28.92
CA LEU A 13 -11.98 -37.16 28.51
C LEU A 13 -11.83 -36.94 27.00
N ALA A 14 -12.81 -37.37 26.20
CA ALA A 14 -12.79 -37.19 24.74
C ALA A 14 -13.26 -35.79 24.28
N LEU A 15 -13.85 -34.98 25.19
CA LEU A 15 -14.35 -33.65 24.84
C LEU A 15 -13.34 -32.52 25.02
N MET A 16 -12.12 -32.86 25.48
CA MET A 16 -11.11 -31.87 25.86
C MET A 16 -9.97 -31.65 24.83
N MET A 17 -10.11 -32.20 23.63
CA MET A 17 -9.05 -32.09 22.60
C MET A 17 -9.51 -31.55 21.25
N CYS A 18 -10.45 -30.61 21.24
CA CYS A 18 -10.66 -29.75 20.07
C CYS A 18 -10.26 -28.32 20.41
N PHE A 19 -8.99 -28.09 20.74
CA PHE A 19 -8.42 -26.78 20.49
C PHE A 19 -8.16 -26.73 18.98
N PRO A 20 -8.76 -25.76 18.24
CA PRO A 20 -8.27 -25.51 16.91
C PRO A 20 -6.80 -25.16 17.07
N VAL A 21 -5.91 -25.99 16.54
CA VAL A 21 -4.56 -25.57 16.22
C VAL A 21 -4.78 -24.51 15.16
N PHE A 22 -4.74 -23.25 15.56
CA PHE A 22 -4.49 -22.17 14.61
C PHE A 22 -3.09 -22.47 14.08
N ALA A 23 -3.01 -23.15 12.95
CA ALA A 23 -1.82 -23.09 12.12
C ALA A 23 -1.58 -21.59 11.96
N SER A 24 -0.38 -21.11 12.25
CA SER A 24 0.03 -19.78 11.88
C SER A 24 -0.06 -19.74 10.35
N GLU A 25 -1.19 -19.23 9.82
CA GLU A 25 -1.29 -18.93 8.41
C GLU A 25 -0.18 -17.92 8.13
N ASP A 26 0.57 -18.17 7.09
CA ASP A 26 1.65 -17.28 6.68
C ASP A 26 1.03 -15.93 6.30
N LEU A 27 1.17 -14.95 7.19
CA LEU A 27 0.65 -13.60 7.00
C LEU A 27 1.52 -12.90 5.95
N ARG A 28 1.19 -13.08 4.67
CA ARG A 28 1.99 -12.60 3.56
C ARG A 28 2.25 -11.10 3.59
N TYR A 29 1.21 -10.32 3.92
CA TYR A 29 1.23 -8.86 3.83
C TYR A 29 1.33 -8.14 5.17
N VAL A 30 1.38 -8.89 6.28
CA VAL A 30 1.55 -8.33 7.62
C VAL A 30 2.75 -8.99 8.30
N GLU A 31 3.68 -8.19 8.81
CA GLU A 31 4.77 -8.63 9.68
C GLU A 31 4.83 -7.70 10.90
N ASP A 32 4.28 -8.16 12.02
CA ASP A 32 4.17 -7.36 13.25
C ASP A 32 5.26 -7.74 14.27
N ASN A 33 6.49 -7.25 14.05
CA ASN A 33 7.63 -7.51 14.93
C ASN A 33 7.64 -6.61 16.19
N ALA A 34 6.76 -5.61 16.24
CA ALA A 34 6.64 -4.72 17.39
C ALA A 34 5.45 -5.06 18.30
N ASP A 35 4.78 -6.20 18.04
CA ASP A 35 3.63 -6.68 18.82
C ASP A 35 2.54 -5.61 19.02
N LEU A 36 2.23 -4.85 17.97
CA LEU A 36 1.25 -3.76 18.00
C LEU A 36 -0.19 -4.25 17.83
N LEU A 37 -0.37 -5.41 17.19
CA LEU A 37 -1.66 -5.98 16.84
C LEU A 37 -1.88 -7.31 17.59
N THR A 38 -3.11 -7.57 17.96
CA THR A 38 -3.50 -8.91 18.39
C THR A 38 -3.48 -9.87 17.19
N VAL A 39 -3.43 -11.17 17.46
CA VAL A 39 -3.47 -12.21 16.39
C VAL A 39 -4.69 -12.05 15.49
N SER A 40 -5.85 -11.69 16.05
CA SER A 40 -7.08 -11.47 15.28
C SER A 40 -6.97 -10.25 14.36
N GLU A 41 -6.37 -9.15 14.84
CA GLU A 41 -6.17 -7.94 14.06
C GLU A 41 -5.14 -8.15 12.94
N GLN A 42 -4.05 -8.89 13.22
CA GLN A 42 -3.08 -9.27 12.19
C GLN A 42 -3.76 -10.08 11.07
N GLN A 43 -4.61 -11.04 11.42
CA GLN A 43 -5.33 -11.86 10.45
C GLN A 43 -6.31 -11.01 9.62
N GLN A 44 -7.12 -10.18 10.26
CA GLN A 44 -8.08 -9.30 9.58
C GLN A 44 -7.38 -8.33 8.62
N LEU A 45 -6.29 -7.70 9.08
CA LEU A 45 -5.49 -6.81 8.24
C LEU A 45 -4.87 -7.55 7.06
N ASN A 46 -4.30 -8.75 7.30
CA ASN A 46 -3.74 -9.57 6.23
C ASN A 46 -4.78 -9.97 5.19
N ASP A 47 -5.99 -10.34 5.61
CA ASP A 47 -7.08 -10.69 4.70
C ASP A 47 -7.49 -9.47 3.84
N THR A 48 -7.60 -8.29 4.46
CA THR A 48 -7.89 -7.03 3.76
C THR A 48 -6.78 -6.71 2.74
N LEU A 49 -5.51 -6.77 3.15
CA LEU A 49 -4.37 -6.49 2.28
C LEU A 49 -4.26 -7.52 1.15
N THR A 50 -4.58 -8.80 1.41
CA THR A 50 -4.62 -9.85 0.40
C THR A 50 -5.66 -9.55 -0.66
N GLU A 51 -6.90 -9.23 -0.24
CA GLU A 51 -7.97 -8.86 -1.18
C GLU A 51 -7.60 -7.66 -2.06
N ILE A 52 -7.04 -6.61 -1.44
CA ILE A 52 -6.57 -5.42 -2.16
C ILE A 52 -5.47 -5.79 -3.15
N SER A 53 -4.45 -6.54 -2.71
CA SER A 53 -3.30 -6.89 -3.53
C SER A 53 -3.68 -7.75 -4.73
N GLU A 54 -4.54 -8.76 -4.53
CA GLU A 54 -5.04 -9.62 -5.61
C GLU A 54 -5.89 -8.85 -6.62
N ARG A 55 -6.78 -7.99 -6.14
CA ARG A 55 -7.67 -7.19 -7.00
C ARG A 55 -6.93 -6.14 -7.81
N GLN A 56 -5.94 -5.48 -7.19
CA GLN A 56 -5.19 -4.38 -7.81
C GLN A 56 -3.98 -4.87 -8.63
N GLY A 57 -3.49 -6.10 -8.37
CA GLY A 57 -2.23 -6.59 -8.91
C GLY A 57 -1.03 -5.74 -8.44
N VAL A 58 -1.07 -5.28 -7.19
CA VAL A 58 -0.07 -4.46 -6.51
C VAL A 58 0.06 -4.97 -5.09
N ASP A 59 1.24 -5.43 -4.66
CA ASP A 59 1.45 -5.92 -3.30
C ASP A 59 1.36 -4.75 -2.29
N VAL A 60 0.33 -4.74 -1.44
CA VAL A 60 0.16 -3.75 -0.38
C VAL A 60 0.44 -4.41 0.96
N ALA A 61 1.42 -3.90 1.73
CA ALA A 61 1.90 -4.57 2.92
C ALA A 61 2.21 -3.60 4.08
N VAL A 62 2.20 -4.16 5.31
CA VAL A 62 2.54 -3.46 6.55
C VAL A 62 3.58 -4.27 7.31
N ILE A 63 4.66 -3.63 7.73
CA ILE A 63 5.70 -4.20 8.59
C ILE A 63 5.91 -3.28 9.79
N THR A 64 5.89 -3.83 10.99
CA THR A 64 6.29 -3.11 12.21
C THR A 64 7.64 -3.62 12.70
N ALA A 65 8.42 -2.76 13.35
CA ALA A 65 9.71 -3.10 13.91
C ALA A 65 9.98 -2.33 15.21
N ASP A 66 10.52 -3.02 16.20
CA ASP A 66 11.06 -2.40 17.42
C ASP A 66 12.53 -2.04 17.26
N ASP A 67 13.27 -2.82 16.48
CA ASP A 67 14.70 -2.64 16.23
C ASP A 67 15.01 -2.86 14.75
N MET A 68 15.72 -1.93 14.15
CA MET A 68 16.20 -2.02 12.76
C MET A 68 17.74 -2.07 12.69
N GLY A 69 18.42 -2.16 13.85
CA GLY A 69 19.88 -2.00 13.94
C GLY A 69 20.32 -0.61 13.49
N ASP A 70 21.49 -0.54 12.85
CA ASP A 70 22.07 0.70 12.36
C ASP A 70 21.50 1.16 10.98
N GLN A 71 20.44 0.51 10.48
CA GLN A 71 19.88 0.80 9.17
C GLN A 71 18.96 2.04 9.21
N SER A 72 18.90 2.76 8.10
CA SER A 72 17.83 3.73 7.90
C SER A 72 16.50 3.00 7.70
N ILE A 73 15.39 3.66 8.06
CA ILE A 73 14.04 3.07 7.85
C ILE A 73 13.76 2.79 6.36
N GLU A 74 14.34 3.58 5.47
CA GLU A 74 14.26 3.41 4.01
C GLU A 74 15.01 2.14 3.56
N ASP A 75 16.25 1.95 4.01
CA ASP A 75 17.04 0.76 3.68
C ASP A 75 16.41 -0.50 4.25
N TYR A 76 15.89 -0.43 5.48
CA TYR A 76 15.16 -1.51 6.12
C TYR A 76 13.90 -1.88 5.32
N ALA A 77 13.10 -0.88 4.93
CA ALA A 77 11.89 -1.10 4.13
C ALA A 77 12.22 -1.79 2.79
N LYS A 78 13.29 -1.34 2.12
CA LYS A 78 13.75 -1.95 0.88
C LYS A 78 14.20 -3.39 1.09
N ALA A 79 15.02 -3.65 2.11
CA ALA A 79 15.50 -4.99 2.42
C ALA A 79 14.34 -5.95 2.73
N LYS A 80 13.36 -5.49 3.51
CA LYS A 80 12.17 -6.27 3.85
C LYS A 80 11.28 -6.53 2.64
N TYR A 81 11.12 -5.58 1.74
CA TYR A 81 10.37 -5.77 0.51
C TYR A 81 10.95 -6.90 -0.34
N ASP A 82 12.28 -6.90 -0.49
CA ASP A 82 13.04 -7.92 -1.22
C ASP A 82 12.99 -9.29 -0.50
N GLU A 83 13.18 -9.32 0.84
CA GLU A 83 13.16 -10.54 1.68
C GLU A 83 11.80 -11.25 1.62
N ARG A 84 10.70 -10.48 1.68
CA ARG A 84 9.33 -11.03 1.61
C ARG A 84 8.94 -11.51 0.22
N GLY A 85 9.76 -11.24 -0.79
CA GLY A 85 9.53 -11.68 -2.16
C GLY A 85 8.28 -11.03 -2.78
N TYR A 86 7.99 -9.78 -2.44
CA TYR A 86 6.94 -9.03 -3.10
C TYR A 86 7.28 -8.77 -4.57
N GLY A 87 6.26 -8.51 -5.38
CA GLY A 87 6.43 -8.32 -6.82
C GLY A 87 7.06 -6.97 -7.20
N ASN A 88 7.11 -6.71 -8.51
CA ASN A 88 7.65 -5.45 -9.03
C ASN A 88 6.74 -4.24 -8.76
N ASP A 89 5.47 -4.49 -8.44
CA ASP A 89 4.43 -3.50 -8.22
C ASP A 89 3.97 -3.55 -6.76
N GLY A 90 4.15 -2.48 -5.99
CA GLY A 90 3.79 -2.54 -4.58
C GLY A 90 3.76 -1.21 -3.82
N ALA A 91 3.26 -1.29 -2.59
CA ALA A 91 3.28 -0.25 -1.57
C ALA A 91 3.54 -0.89 -0.21
N LEU A 92 4.60 -0.48 0.47
CA LEU A 92 4.98 -0.99 1.78
C LEU A 92 5.01 0.13 2.80
N LEU A 93 4.27 -0.04 3.90
CA LEU A 93 4.38 0.78 5.09
C LEU A 93 5.28 0.08 6.12
N VAL A 94 6.32 0.77 6.58
CA VAL A 94 7.12 0.36 7.73
C VAL A 94 6.89 1.32 8.88
N VAL A 95 6.63 0.78 10.08
CA VAL A 95 6.51 1.55 11.32
C VAL A 95 7.57 1.07 12.30
N ASN A 96 8.50 1.96 12.66
CA ASN A 96 9.51 1.69 13.67
C ASN A 96 9.11 2.32 15.02
N MET A 97 8.99 1.48 16.05
CA MET A 97 8.53 1.91 17.38
C MET A 97 9.66 2.44 18.26
N GLU A 98 10.91 2.05 18.04
CA GLU A 98 12.06 2.57 18.77
C GLU A 98 12.21 4.08 18.57
N VAL A 99 12.20 4.52 17.30
CA VAL A 99 12.35 5.94 16.93
C VAL A 99 11.02 6.63 16.64
N ARG A 100 9.91 5.90 16.70
CA ARG A 100 8.54 6.37 16.42
C ARG A 100 8.44 7.10 15.09
N LYS A 101 8.91 6.42 14.05
CA LYS A 101 8.85 6.89 12.66
C LYS A 101 8.14 5.86 11.80
N TRP A 102 7.59 6.36 10.73
CA TRP A 102 7.06 5.52 9.66
C TRP A 102 7.71 5.90 8.33
N TRP A 103 7.70 4.97 7.41
CA TRP A 103 8.17 5.12 6.04
C TRP A 103 7.25 4.37 5.09
N MET A 104 6.89 4.98 3.98
CA MET A 104 6.12 4.34 2.92
C MET A 104 6.96 4.32 1.65
N SER A 105 7.18 3.12 1.13
CA SER A 105 7.84 2.88 -0.16
C SER A 105 6.81 2.43 -1.18
N THR A 106 6.97 2.86 -2.42
CA THR A 106 6.16 2.42 -3.56
C THR A 106 7.03 1.87 -4.67
N TYR A 107 6.52 0.88 -5.42
CA TYR A 107 7.24 0.16 -6.48
C TYR A 107 6.34 0.03 -7.72
N GLY A 108 6.92 0.16 -8.91
CA GLY A 108 6.22 -0.06 -10.18
C GLY A 108 4.90 0.69 -10.32
N LYS A 109 3.79 -0.03 -10.48
CA LYS A 109 2.44 0.57 -10.55
C LYS A 109 2.09 1.34 -9.29
N GLY A 110 2.53 0.88 -8.11
CA GLY A 110 2.33 1.62 -6.86
C GLY A 110 2.90 3.03 -6.94
N THR A 111 4.10 3.21 -7.49
CA THR A 111 4.73 4.53 -7.69
C THR A 111 3.95 5.40 -8.68
N THR A 112 3.38 4.78 -9.72
CA THR A 112 2.56 5.52 -10.70
C THR A 112 1.23 5.96 -10.11
N ALA A 113 0.64 5.12 -9.24
CA ALA A 113 -0.68 5.35 -8.65
C ALA A 113 -0.66 6.28 -7.42
N ILE A 114 0.43 6.24 -6.66
CA ILE A 114 0.57 6.95 -5.38
C ILE A 114 1.80 7.85 -5.47
N SER A 115 1.56 9.13 -5.70
CA SER A 115 2.63 10.16 -5.78
C SER A 115 3.22 10.48 -4.40
N SER A 116 4.32 11.22 -4.35
CA SER A 116 4.90 11.69 -3.08
C SER A 116 3.95 12.59 -2.28
N GLU A 117 3.07 13.33 -2.95
CA GLU A 117 2.04 14.15 -2.31
C GLU A 117 0.95 13.27 -1.70
N ASP A 118 0.55 12.20 -2.41
CA ASP A 118 -0.41 11.21 -1.93
C ASP A 118 0.15 10.46 -0.70
N ILE A 119 1.45 10.07 -0.71
CA ILE A 119 2.11 9.48 0.47
C ILE A 119 2.00 10.41 1.68
N SER A 120 2.21 11.72 1.49
CA SER A 120 2.08 12.70 2.56
C SER A 120 0.64 12.80 3.07
N THR A 121 -0.34 12.73 2.18
CA THR A 121 -1.77 12.74 2.52
C THR A 121 -2.15 11.47 3.28
N ILE A 122 -1.77 10.29 2.76
CA ILE A 122 -1.98 8.99 3.41
C ILE A 122 -1.38 9.01 4.83
N GLY A 123 -0.15 9.50 4.94
CA GLY A 123 0.55 9.63 6.23
C GLY A 123 -0.21 10.52 7.22
N SER A 124 -0.76 11.66 6.77
CA SER A 124 -1.52 12.58 7.63
C SER A 124 -2.83 11.96 8.15
N GLU A 125 -3.41 11.00 7.43
CA GLU A 125 -4.65 10.34 7.79
C GLU A 125 -4.42 9.21 8.82
N PHE A 126 -3.38 8.37 8.67
CA PHE A 126 -3.16 7.26 9.59
C PHE A 126 -2.29 7.61 10.81
N ALA A 127 -1.37 8.58 10.72
CA ALA A 127 -0.44 8.91 11.81
C ALA A 127 -1.11 9.34 13.13
N PRO A 128 -2.26 10.02 13.14
CA PRO A 128 -3.00 10.30 14.38
C PRO A 128 -3.40 9.03 15.15
N TYR A 129 -3.82 7.96 14.44
CA TYR A 129 -4.14 6.66 15.05
C TYR A 129 -2.91 5.99 15.65
N LEU A 130 -1.73 6.04 14.97
CA LEU A 130 -0.47 5.56 15.56
C LEU A 130 -0.15 6.30 16.85
N SER A 131 -0.36 7.62 16.88
CA SER A 131 -0.11 8.46 18.06
C SER A 131 -1.05 8.14 19.21
N SER A 132 -2.29 7.75 18.91
CA SER A 132 -3.31 7.34 19.88
C SER A 132 -3.18 5.88 20.30
N LYS A 133 -2.27 5.11 19.70
CA LYS A 133 -2.09 3.65 19.85
C LYS A 133 -3.28 2.83 19.33
N GLU A 134 -4.03 3.37 18.42
CA GLU A 134 -5.11 2.72 17.67
C GLU A 134 -4.50 2.10 16.41
N TYR A 135 -3.62 1.09 16.60
CA TYR A 135 -2.76 0.56 15.54
C TYR A 135 -3.54 -0.14 14.44
N ALA A 136 -4.56 -0.91 14.79
CA ALA A 136 -5.43 -1.56 13.81
C ALA A 136 -6.10 -0.52 12.89
N ASP A 137 -6.68 0.54 13.47
CA ASP A 137 -7.31 1.63 12.71
C ASP A 137 -6.31 2.37 11.81
N ALA A 138 -5.07 2.55 12.29
CA ALA A 138 -4.00 3.15 11.50
C ALA A 138 -3.70 2.33 10.24
N PHE A 139 -3.53 1.01 10.38
CA PHE A 139 -3.18 0.13 9.27
C PHE A 139 -4.35 -0.13 8.33
N GLU A 140 -5.57 -0.21 8.84
CA GLU A 140 -6.78 -0.27 8.00
C GLU A 140 -6.97 1.03 7.20
N THR A 141 -6.71 2.19 7.80
CA THR A 141 -6.73 3.48 7.10
C THR A 141 -5.71 3.52 5.98
N TYR A 142 -4.46 3.07 6.23
CA TYR A 142 -3.44 2.94 5.21
C TYR A 142 -3.88 2.02 4.06
N ALA A 143 -4.37 0.82 4.38
CA ALA A 143 -4.81 -0.17 3.40
C ALA A 143 -5.91 0.39 2.49
N ARG A 144 -6.95 0.98 3.08
CA ARG A 144 -8.07 1.61 2.37
C ARG A 144 -7.61 2.75 1.46
N LEU A 145 -6.73 3.62 1.94
CA LEU A 145 -6.23 4.73 1.12
C LEU A 145 -5.36 4.25 -0.03
N CYS A 146 -4.49 3.26 0.17
CA CYS A 146 -3.74 2.63 -0.92
C CYS A 146 -4.70 2.10 -1.99
N ASP A 147 -5.75 1.38 -1.59
CA ASP A 147 -6.77 0.88 -2.50
C ASP A 147 -7.45 1.99 -3.29
N ASP A 148 -7.87 3.05 -2.61
CA ASP A 148 -8.52 4.22 -3.23
C ASP A 148 -7.61 4.89 -4.27
N TYR A 149 -6.33 5.08 -3.96
CA TYR A 149 -5.37 5.71 -4.87
C TYR A 149 -5.05 4.82 -6.08
N ILE A 150 -4.82 3.52 -5.86
CA ILE A 150 -4.53 2.57 -6.93
C ILE A 150 -5.76 2.43 -7.86
N THR A 151 -6.97 2.37 -7.31
CA THR A 151 -8.21 2.29 -8.10
C THR A 151 -8.42 3.52 -8.99
N ARG A 152 -8.04 4.71 -8.52
CA ARG A 152 -8.19 5.96 -9.29
C ARG A 152 -7.15 6.15 -10.40
N ALA A 153 -5.98 5.54 -10.25
CA ALA A 153 -4.86 5.74 -11.17
C ALA A 153 -5.15 5.38 -12.64
N PRO A 154 -5.84 4.28 -12.98
CA PRO A 154 -6.22 3.98 -14.37
C PRO A 154 -7.13 5.05 -14.97
N ASN A 155 -8.08 5.55 -14.17
CA ASN A 155 -9.02 6.59 -14.62
C ASN A 155 -8.29 7.90 -14.93
N LEU A 156 -7.29 8.26 -14.11
CA LEU A 156 -6.43 9.41 -14.37
C LEU A 156 -5.61 9.24 -15.65
N SER A 157 -5.03 8.04 -15.88
CA SER A 157 -4.25 7.78 -17.10
C SER A 157 -5.11 7.80 -18.37
N GLU A 158 -6.35 7.30 -18.32
CA GLU A 158 -7.31 7.36 -19.41
C GLU A 158 -7.79 8.80 -19.67
N GLU A 159 -8.07 9.55 -18.61
CA GLU A 159 -8.46 10.97 -18.72
C GLU A 159 -7.32 11.81 -19.32
N TYR A 160 -6.07 11.61 -18.88
CA TYR A 160 -4.90 12.23 -19.50
C TYR A 160 -4.71 11.82 -20.96
N ALA A 161 -4.88 10.53 -21.28
CA ALA A 161 -4.77 10.05 -22.64
C ALA A 161 -5.87 10.63 -23.54
N GLN A 162 -7.09 10.77 -23.03
CA GLN A 162 -8.20 11.43 -23.75
C GLN A 162 -7.94 12.92 -23.92
N ALA A 163 -7.46 13.61 -22.88
CA ALA A 163 -7.07 15.01 -22.94
C ALA A 163 -5.94 15.23 -23.97
N LEU A 164 -4.90 14.41 -23.95
CA LEU A 164 -3.81 14.42 -24.94
C LEU A 164 -4.31 14.13 -26.34
N SER A 165 -5.20 13.13 -26.52
CA SER A 165 -5.79 12.83 -27.85
C SER A 165 -6.67 13.96 -28.36
N GLY A 166 -7.40 14.64 -27.46
CA GLY A 166 -8.15 15.86 -27.75
C GLY A 166 -7.24 17.02 -28.19
N LEU A 167 -6.10 17.18 -27.52
CA LEU A 167 -5.08 18.17 -27.90
C LEU A 167 -4.43 17.83 -29.25
N THR A 168 -4.15 16.54 -29.51
CA THR A 168 -3.55 16.09 -30.78
C THR A 168 -4.52 16.25 -31.95
N SER A 169 -5.85 16.08 -31.71
CA SER A 169 -6.86 16.36 -32.73
C SER A 169 -7.03 17.84 -33.05
N LEU A 170 -6.63 18.73 -32.13
CA LEU A 170 -6.54 20.16 -32.34
C LEU A 170 -5.23 20.56 -33.07
N GLN A 171 -4.24 19.66 -33.12
CA GLN A 171 -2.91 19.92 -33.69
C GLN A 171 -2.87 19.93 -35.23
N ASP A 172 -3.89 19.46 -35.94
CA ASP A 172 -3.96 19.61 -37.41
C ASP A 172 -4.12 21.08 -37.86
N GLY A 173 -4.13 22.01 -36.89
CA GLY A 173 -4.20 23.45 -37.14
C GLY A 173 -3.40 24.36 -36.20
N LEU A 174 -2.83 23.85 -35.12
CA LEU A 174 -2.10 24.65 -34.14
C LEU A 174 -0.58 24.48 -34.27
N ARG A 175 0.08 25.56 -34.62
CA ARG A 175 1.55 25.66 -34.61
C ARG A 175 2.04 25.64 -33.18
N PHE A 176 3.20 25.01 -32.92
CA PHE A 176 3.79 24.78 -31.62
C PHE A 176 4.17 26.05 -30.83
N VAL A 177 4.17 27.19 -31.47
CA VAL A 177 4.48 28.47 -30.82
C VAL A 177 3.21 29.32 -30.76
N ASN A 178 2.65 29.46 -29.57
CA ASN A 178 1.58 30.41 -29.27
C ASN A 178 2.17 31.66 -28.62
N ASP A 179 2.22 32.75 -29.38
CA ASP A 179 2.70 34.06 -28.92
C ASP A 179 1.49 34.99 -28.65
N ASP A 180 0.73 34.67 -27.61
CA ASP A 180 -0.43 35.50 -27.20
C ASP A 180 -0.04 36.91 -26.74
N ALA A 181 1.19 37.08 -26.28
CA ALA A 181 1.76 38.36 -25.89
C ALA A 181 2.31 39.19 -27.07
N ARG A 182 2.34 38.59 -28.27
CA ARG A 182 2.90 39.19 -29.48
C ARG A 182 4.33 39.71 -29.29
N LEU A 183 5.14 38.94 -28.57
CA LEU A 183 6.52 39.24 -28.29
C LEU A 183 7.45 38.84 -29.44
N LEU A 184 6.99 37.93 -30.33
CA LEU A 184 7.74 37.47 -31.50
C LEU A 184 7.18 38.07 -32.77
N THR A 185 8.06 38.39 -33.69
CA THR A 185 7.69 38.74 -35.06
C THR A 185 7.18 37.52 -35.83
N GLU A 186 6.49 37.71 -36.94
CA GLU A 186 6.01 36.59 -37.76
C GLU A 186 7.16 35.70 -38.28
N ASP A 187 8.31 36.33 -38.60
CA ASP A 187 9.46 35.59 -39.08
C ASP A 187 10.13 34.75 -37.98
N GLU A 188 10.28 35.29 -36.76
CA GLU A 188 10.80 34.57 -35.60
C GLU A 188 9.86 33.41 -35.18
N ARG A 189 8.56 33.60 -35.26
CA ARG A 189 7.58 32.56 -34.98
C ARG A 189 7.65 31.42 -36.00
N LYS A 190 7.85 31.78 -37.27
CA LYS A 190 7.99 30.80 -38.34
C LYS A 190 9.30 30.01 -38.20
N GLU A 191 10.39 30.66 -37.88
CA GLU A 191 11.71 30.01 -37.67
C GLU A 191 11.66 29.03 -36.49
N LEU A 192 11.03 29.43 -35.40
CA LEU A 192 10.81 28.53 -34.25
C LEU A 192 9.91 27.31 -34.57
N ASN A 193 8.85 27.51 -35.32
CA ASN A 193 7.98 26.39 -35.73
C ASN A 193 8.63 25.46 -36.74
N ASP A 194 9.58 25.95 -37.55
CA ASP A 194 10.30 25.13 -38.54
C ASP A 194 11.46 24.34 -37.87
N THR A 195 11.84 24.69 -36.63
CA THR A 195 12.94 24.09 -35.89
C THR A 195 12.49 23.05 -34.86
N LEU A 196 11.22 23.01 -34.51
CA LEU A 196 10.58 22.04 -33.56
C LEU A 196 9.94 20.90 -34.31
#